data_0c9bebf371bd001dc100111c9bc4e3cc
#
_entry.id   0c9bebf371bd001dc100111c9bc4e3cc
#
_cell.length_a   1.000
_cell.length_b   1.000
_cell.length_c   1.000
_cell.angle_alpha   90.00
_cell.angle_beta   90.00
_cell.angle_gamma   90.00
#
_symmetry.space_group_name_H-M   'P 1'
#
loop_
_entity.id
_entity.type
_entity.pdbx_description
1 polymer ?
#
loop_
_entity_poly.entity_id
_entity_poly.type
_entity_poly.pdbx_seq_one_letter_code
_entity_poly.pdbx_strand_id
1 'polypeptide(L)'
;MELSEQIETKRLILKGLTTPSFELATRIYELVDSTRDTLRVWLPWVDKTHSPEDEYTHYLTEWCQTHWDKKEGFAYMIIEKETEKCIGCVDIFHVSDKTKSGEIGYWLSSSATGKGYMQEAVLALEKEAFQQGINRIVIRNDTRNLPSAHVAKRCGYILEGVMRQDAWSEYHQDLRDTNIWSKIKADWGRQKE
;
A
#
# COMPACT_ATOMS: atom_id res chain seq x y z
N MET A 1 12.98 3.94 -12.65
CA MET A 1 11.60 4.49 -12.68
C MET A 1 11.51 5.67 -11.73
N GLU A 2 10.73 6.70 -12.05
CA GLU A 2 10.45 7.84 -11.16
C GLU A 2 8.95 8.01 -11.09
N LEU A 3 8.38 7.98 -9.89
CA LEU A 3 6.98 8.29 -9.69
C LEU A 3 6.82 9.74 -9.19
N SER A 4 5.69 10.34 -9.48
CA SER A 4 5.37 11.69 -9.04
C SER A 4 5.27 11.73 -7.50
N GLU A 5 5.83 12.77 -6.86
CA GLU A 5 5.72 12.93 -5.40
C GLU A 5 4.28 13.22 -4.95
N GLN A 6 3.41 13.62 -5.87
CA GLN A 6 1.99 13.82 -5.60
C GLN A 6 1.16 13.28 -6.75
N ILE A 7 0.16 12.46 -6.42
CA ILE A 7 -0.82 11.94 -7.37
C ILE A 7 -2.21 12.39 -6.89
N GLU A 8 -2.96 13.05 -7.76
CA GLU A 8 -4.30 13.52 -7.45
C GLU A 8 -5.37 12.66 -8.08
N THR A 9 -6.44 12.44 -7.33
CA THR A 9 -7.66 11.78 -7.79
C THR A 9 -8.87 12.70 -7.60
N LYS A 10 -10.07 12.18 -7.81
CA LYS A 10 -11.29 12.93 -7.55
C LYS A 10 -11.44 13.32 -6.07
N ARG A 11 -11.16 12.40 -5.14
CA ARG A 11 -11.39 12.60 -3.70
C ARG A 11 -10.13 12.60 -2.86
N LEU A 12 -8.98 12.16 -3.43
CA LEU A 12 -7.76 11.90 -2.68
C LEU A 12 -6.57 12.67 -3.24
N ILE A 13 -5.61 12.94 -2.35
CA ILE A 13 -4.23 13.26 -2.68
C ILE A 13 -3.36 12.14 -2.13
N LEU A 14 -2.59 11.49 -2.99
CA LEU A 14 -1.51 10.59 -2.58
C LEU A 14 -0.24 11.43 -2.51
N LYS A 15 0.25 11.66 -1.29
CA LYS A 15 1.44 12.48 -1.04
C LYS A 15 2.62 11.57 -0.71
N GLY A 16 3.67 11.62 -1.53
CA GLY A 16 4.88 10.82 -1.37
C GLY A 16 5.59 11.09 -0.03
N LEU A 17 6.05 10.03 0.59
CA LEU A 17 6.80 10.07 1.84
C LEU A 17 8.30 10.24 1.55
N THR A 18 8.65 11.33 0.87
CA THR A 18 10.02 11.63 0.39
C THR A 18 10.85 12.43 1.39
N THR A 19 10.19 13.18 2.28
CA THR A 19 10.86 14.06 3.24
C THR A 19 10.40 13.73 4.65
N PRO A 20 11.16 12.90 5.40
CA PRO A 20 10.85 12.58 6.78
C PRO A 20 10.79 13.85 7.66
N SER A 21 9.77 13.91 8.52
CA SER A 21 9.71 14.88 9.59
C SER A 21 9.06 14.27 10.83
N PHE A 22 9.41 14.76 12.01
CA PHE A 22 8.84 14.25 13.25
C PHE A 22 7.33 14.52 13.34
N GLU A 23 6.88 15.67 12.83
CA GLU A 23 5.46 16.00 12.73
C GLU A 23 4.71 14.96 11.87
N LEU A 24 5.25 14.60 10.72
CA LEU A 24 4.68 13.58 9.84
C LEU A 24 4.63 12.21 10.53
N ALA A 25 5.72 11.82 11.22
CA ALA A 25 5.79 10.58 11.99
C ALA A 25 4.73 10.52 13.07
N THR A 26 4.56 11.61 13.83
CA THR A 26 3.52 11.72 14.86
C THR A 26 2.13 11.52 14.27
N ARG A 27 1.83 12.17 13.15
CA ARG A 27 0.52 12.03 12.48
C ARG A 27 0.25 10.61 11.99
N ILE A 28 1.26 9.93 11.43
CA ILE A 28 1.11 8.54 10.97
C ILE A 28 0.95 7.62 12.17
N TYR A 29 1.78 7.79 13.22
CA TYR A 29 1.70 7.00 14.44
C TYR A 29 0.31 7.10 15.08
N GLU A 30 -0.21 8.31 15.28
CA GLU A 30 -1.55 8.53 15.85
C GLU A 30 -2.64 7.85 15.02
N LEU A 31 -2.52 7.90 13.68
CA LEU A 31 -3.47 7.23 12.80
C LEU A 31 -3.38 5.71 12.93
N VAL A 32 -2.17 5.14 12.97
CA VAL A 32 -1.94 3.70 13.18
C VAL A 32 -2.47 3.30 14.55
N ASP A 33 -2.16 4.05 15.60
CA ASP A 33 -2.57 3.76 16.97
C ASP A 33 -4.09 3.76 17.12
N SER A 34 -4.77 4.74 16.52
CA SER A 34 -6.24 4.83 16.52
C SER A 34 -6.96 3.65 15.86
N THR A 35 -6.24 2.88 15.02
CA THR A 35 -6.81 1.75 14.26
C THR A 35 -6.01 0.45 14.46
N ARG A 36 -5.11 0.43 15.46
CA ARG A 36 -4.16 -0.64 15.75
C ARG A 36 -4.79 -2.02 15.80
N ASP A 37 -5.88 -2.18 16.54
CA ASP A 37 -6.56 -3.47 16.73
C ASP A 37 -7.06 -4.09 15.43
N THR A 38 -7.40 -3.28 14.45
CA THR A 38 -7.81 -3.76 13.12
C THR A 38 -6.62 -4.09 12.24
N LEU A 39 -5.56 -3.26 12.28
CA LEU A 39 -4.40 -3.42 11.43
C LEU A 39 -3.50 -4.59 11.85
N ARG A 40 -3.31 -4.79 13.16
CA ARG A 40 -2.42 -5.83 13.71
C ARG A 40 -2.81 -7.25 13.28
N VAL A 41 -4.08 -7.47 12.92
CA VAL A 41 -4.56 -8.75 12.40
C VAL A 41 -3.83 -9.16 11.11
N TRP A 42 -3.44 -8.16 10.29
CA TRP A 42 -2.90 -8.39 8.96
C TRP A 42 -1.47 -7.87 8.78
N LEU A 43 -1.05 -6.90 9.59
CA LEU A 43 0.19 -6.13 9.45
C LEU A 43 1.05 -6.26 10.71
N PRO A 44 1.97 -7.25 10.76
CA PRO A 44 2.76 -7.54 11.97
C PRO A 44 3.67 -6.38 12.43
N TRP A 45 4.00 -5.44 11.54
CA TRP A 45 4.82 -4.29 11.88
C TRP A 45 4.12 -3.32 12.84
N VAL A 46 2.78 -3.31 12.86
CA VAL A 46 1.98 -2.46 13.75
C VAL A 46 2.29 -2.68 15.22
N ASP A 47 2.62 -3.93 15.59
CA ASP A 47 3.01 -4.28 16.96
C ASP A 47 4.49 -3.97 17.28
N LYS A 48 5.26 -3.51 16.28
CA LYS A 48 6.67 -3.10 16.45
C LYS A 48 6.85 -1.59 16.51
N THR A 49 5.81 -0.82 16.17
CA THR A 49 5.81 0.64 16.21
C THR A 49 5.13 1.11 17.48
N HIS A 50 5.90 1.59 18.45
CA HIS A 50 5.44 1.94 19.78
C HIS A 50 5.44 3.44 20.07
N SER A 51 6.08 4.23 19.22
CA SER A 51 6.21 5.67 19.41
C SER A 51 6.36 6.44 18.07
N PRO A 52 6.16 7.76 18.07
CA PRO A 52 6.51 8.59 16.91
C PRO A 52 7.99 8.52 16.51
N GLU A 53 8.89 8.28 17.46
CA GLU A 53 10.33 8.09 17.23
C GLU A 53 10.60 6.83 16.42
N ASP A 54 9.92 5.71 16.74
CA ASP A 54 10.01 4.47 15.96
C ASP A 54 9.51 4.69 14.53
N GLU A 55 8.37 5.39 14.37
CA GLU A 55 7.80 5.72 13.08
C GLU A 55 8.74 6.60 12.24
N TYR A 56 9.36 7.61 12.87
CA TYR A 56 10.32 8.47 12.21
C TYR A 56 11.56 7.71 11.74
N THR A 57 12.14 6.90 12.62
CA THR A 57 13.40 6.21 12.36
C THR A 57 13.20 5.06 11.39
N HIS A 58 12.31 4.11 11.72
CA HIS A 58 12.21 2.85 10.99
C HIS A 58 11.35 2.95 9.74
N TYR A 59 10.22 3.63 9.80
CA TYR A 59 9.34 3.71 8.64
C TYR A 59 9.71 4.86 7.70
N LEU A 60 9.73 6.11 8.19
CA LEU A 60 9.95 7.23 7.29
C LEU A 60 11.38 7.32 6.77
N THR A 61 12.39 7.12 7.62
CA THR A 61 13.80 7.31 7.23
C THR A 61 14.40 6.03 6.66
N GLU A 62 14.37 4.92 7.41
CA GLU A 62 15.03 3.69 6.97
C GLU A 62 14.28 3.01 5.82
N TRP A 63 12.94 3.03 5.83
CA TRP A 63 12.18 2.38 4.78
C TRP A 63 11.76 3.35 3.67
N CYS A 64 10.89 4.34 3.92
CA CYS A 64 10.32 5.18 2.87
C CYS A 64 11.38 5.95 2.10
N GLN A 65 12.20 6.77 2.78
CA GLN A 65 13.21 7.59 2.14
C GLN A 65 14.25 6.74 1.40
N THR A 66 14.78 5.71 2.05
CA THR A 66 15.81 4.84 1.45
C THR A 66 15.31 4.14 0.19
N HIS A 67 14.08 3.60 0.20
CA HIS A 67 13.53 2.93 -0.98
C HIS A 67 13.18 3.90 -2.09
N TRP A 68 12.71 5.11 -1.73
CA TRP A 68 12.45 6.17 -2.70
C TRP A 68 13.73 6.61 -3.42
N ASP A 69 14.80 6.88 -2.67
CA ASP A 69 16.10 7.29 -3.21
C ASP A 69 16.71 6.22 -4.12
N LYS A 70 16.56 4.95 -3.77
CA LYS A 70 17.01 3.80 -4.59
C LYS A 70 16.06 3.47 -5.73
N LYS A 71 14.87 4.07 -5.80
CA LYS A 71 13.82 3.76 -6.78
C LYS A 71 13.32 2.31 -6.71
N GLU A 72 13.39 1.70 -5.52
CA GLU A 72 12.98 0.32 -5.21
C GLU A 72 11.61 0.24 -4.54
N GLY A 73 11.09 1.40 -4.08
CA GLY A 73 9.78 1.51 -3.44
C GLY A 73 9.33 2.96 -3.31
N PHE A 74 8.03 3.18 -3.38
CA PHE A 74 7.40 4.51 -3.36
C PHE A 74 6.16 4.45 -2.46
N ALA A 75 6.25 5.06 -1.28
CA ALA A 75 5.18 5.09 -0.32
C ALA A 75 4.46 6.44 -0.33
N TYR A 76 3.13 6.39 -0.20
CA TYR A 76 2.27 7.57 -0.22
C TYR A 76 1.31 7.56 0.96
N MET A 77 1.23 8.67 1.65
CA MET A 77 0.13 8.98 2.55
C MET A 77 -1.12 9.31 1.73
N ILE A 78 -2.26 8.73 2.09
CA ILE A 78 -3.56 9.00 1.47
C ILE A 78 -4.25 10.12 2.25
N ILE A 79 -4.49 11.26 1.59
CA ILE A 79 -5.18 12.40 2.17
C ILE A 79 -6.56 12.54 1.52
N GLU A 80 -7.62 12.58 2.32
CA GLU A 80 -8.97 12.89 1.86
C GLU A 80 -9.09 14.39 1.62
N LYS A 81 -9.43 14.81 0.39
CA LYS A 81 -9.48 16.24 -0.01
C LYS A 81 -10.50 17.07 0.78
N GLU A 82 -11.64 16.48 1.12
CA GLU A 82 -12.73 17.16 1.81
C GLU A 82 -12.37 17.54 3.25
N THR A 83 -11.66 16.66 3.94
CA THR A 83 -11.33 16.84 5.36
C THR A 83 -9.87 17.21 5.61
N GLU A 84 -9.02 17.14 4.57
CA GLU A 84 -7.56 17.29 4.62
C GLU A 84 -6.87 16.32 5.59
N LYS A 85 -7.56 15.24 5.99
CA LYS A 85 -7.04 14.25 6.92
C LYS A 85 -6.30 13.13 6.20
N CYS A 86 -5.21 12.68 6.81
CA CYS A 86 -4.60 11.41 6.45
C CYS A 86 -5.56 10.28 6.86
N ILE A 87 -5.82 9.34 5.95
CA ILE A 87 -6.74 8.22 6.16
C ILE A 87 -6.09 6.86 5.97
N GLY A 88 -4.80 6.80 5.60
CA GLY A 88 -4.06 5.56 5.38
C GLY A 88 -2.85 5.74 4.50
N CYS A 89 -2.27 4.64 4.06
CA CYS A 89 -1.14 4.63 3.13
C CYS A 89 -1.36 3.63 2.00
N VAL A 90 -0.74 3.91 0.86
CA VAL A 90 -0.59 3.00 -0.27
C VAL A 90 0.85 3.10 -0.77
N ASP A 91 1.46 1.98 -1.09
CA ASP A 91 2.83 1.94 -1.58
C ASP A 91 2.98 0.97 -2.76
N ILE A 92 4.04 1.15 -3.53
CA ILE A 92 4.55 0.15 -4.45
C ILE A 92 6.01 -0.12 -4.06
N PHE A 93 6.37 -1.36 -3.85
CA PHE A 93 7.68 -1.80 -3.39
C PHE A 93 8.14 -3.05 -4.15
N HIS A 94 9.33 -3.57 -3.83
CA HIS A 94 9.99 -4.62 -4.62
C HIS A 94 10.04 -4.27 -6.12
N VAL A 95 10.24 -2.98 -6.41
CA VAL A 95 10.32 -2.49 -7.78
C VAL A 95 11.60 -3.03 -8.43
N SER A 96 11.43 -3.67 -9.57
CA SER A 96 12.53 -4.25 -10.34
C SER A 96 12.55 -3.70 -11.77
N ASP A 97 13.62 -3.01 -12.09
CA ASP A 97 13.85 -2.52 -13.46
C ASP A 97 14.10 -3.64 -14.46
N LYS A 98 14.62 -4.78 -14.00
CA LYS A 98 14.89 -5.95 -14.85
C LYS A 98 13.60 -6.64 -15.28
N THR A 99 12.68 -6.89 -14.33
CA THR A 99 11.41 -7.58 -14.60
C THR A 99 10.27 -6.62 -14.89
N LYS A 100 10.50 -5.30 -14.72
CA LYS A 100 9.46 -4.26 -14.82
C LYS A 100 8.24 -4.57 -13.98
N SER A 101 8.47 -4.96 -12.72
CA SER A 101 7.43 -5.38 -11.78
C SER A 101 7.53 -4.63 -10.46
N GLY A 102 6.43 -4.64 -9.71
CA GLY A 102 6.34 -4.15 -8.34
C GLY A 102 5.19 -4.80 -7.59
N GLU A 103 5.17 -4.65 -6.29
CA GLU A 103 4.10 -5.14 -5.41
C GLU A 103 3.41 -3.93 -4.75
N ILE A 104 2.07 -3.87 -4.77
CA ILE A 104 1.30 -2.83 -4.09
C ILE A 104 0.84 -3.34 -2.73
N GLY A 105 1.20 -2.58 -1.69
CA GLY A 105 0.71 -2.70 -0.33
C GLY A 105 -0.18 -1.51 0.05
N TYR A 106 -1.06 -1.71 1.04
CA TYR A 106 -1.94 -0.65 1.50
C TYR A 106 -2.61 -0.95 2.84
N TRP A 107 -3.00 0.12 3.51
CA TRP A 107 -3.90 0.07 4.66
C TRP A 107 -4.70 1.37 4.79
N LEU A 108 -5.87 1.30 5.45
CA LEU A 108 -6.72 2.44 5.79
C LEU A 108 -7.07 2.41 7.27
N SER A 109 -7.30 3.60 7.82
CA SER A 109 -7.97 3.73 9.12
C SER A 109 -9.37 3.12 9.06
N SER A 110 -9.83 2.58 10.17
CA SER A 110 -11.15 1.93 10.28
C SER A 110 -12.29 2.87 9.86
N SER A 111 -12.18 4.17 10.16
CA SER A 111 -13.18 5.20 9.81
C SER A 111 -13.27 5.51 8.31
N ALA A 112 -12.24 5.15 7.53
CA ALA A 112 -12.16 5.40 6.09
C ALA A 112 -12.54 4.17 5.25
N THR A 113 -12.77 3.01 5.87
CA THR A 113 -13.13 1.78 5.15
C THR A 113 -14.53 1.83 4.56
N GLY A 114 -14.81 0.98 3.56
CA GLY A 114 -16.15 0.86 2.95
C GLY A 114 -16.54 1.97 1.98
N LYS A 115 -15.76 3.05 1.87
CA LYS A 115 -16.07 4.23 1.03
C LYS A 115 -15.44 4.19 -0.37
N GLY A 116 -14.71 3.13 -0.71
CA GLY A 116 -14.02 2.96 -1.99
C GLY A 116 -12.72 3.76 -2.13
N TYR A 117 -12.21 4.37 -1.06
CA TYR A 117 -10.97 5.15 -1.09
C TYR A 117 -9.75 4.31 -1.46
N MET A 118 -9.62 3.11 -0.91
CA MET A 118 -8.48 2.26 -1.25
C MET A 118 -8.49 1.83 -2.72
N GLN A 119 -9.65 1.51 -3.28
CA GLN A 119 -9.77 1.23 -4.71
C GLN A 119 -9.31 2.44 -5.54
N GLU A 120 -9.74 3.66 -5.19
CA GLU A 120 -9.36 4.89 -5.88
C GLU A 120 -7.85 5.16 -5.78
N ALA A 121 -7.23 4.93 -4.61
CA ALA A 121 -5.81 5.10 -4.40
C ALA A 121 -4.97 4.08 -5.20
N VAL A 122 -5.34 2.79 -5.14
CA VAL A 122 -4.66 1.72 -5.91
C VAL A 122 -4.72 1.99 -7.40
N LEU A 123 -5.91 2.35 -7.94
CA LEU A 123 -6.07 2.67 -9.37
C LEU A 123 -5.23 3.88 -9.80
N ALA A 124 -5.07 4.88 -8.95
CA ALA A 124 -4.23 6.04 -9.24
C ALA A 124 -2.75 5.68 -9.25
N LEU A 125 -2.28 4.94 -8.25
CA LEU A 125 -0.88 4.51 -8.16
C LEU A 125 -0.52 3.53 -9.28
N GLU A 126 -1.37 2.55 -9.60
CA GLU A 126 -1.12 1.62 -10.71
C GLU A 126 -1.04 2.34 -12.07
N LYS A 127 -1.91 3.34 -12.28
CA LYS A 127 -1.88 4.16 -13.51
C LYS A 127 -0.53 4.84 -13.65
N GLU A 128 -0.06 5.51 -12.60
CA GLU A 128 1.25 6.16 -12.58
C GLU A 128 2.36 5.15 -12.85
N ALA A 129 2.38 4.01 -12.15
CA ALA A 129 3.39 2.97 -12.31
C ALA A 129 3.42 2.39 -13.74
N PHE A 130 2.26 2.10 -14.35
CA PHE A 130 2.20 1.61 -15.73
C PHE A 130 2.65 2.66 -16.75
N GLN A 131 2.37 3.94 -16.50
CA GLN A 131 2.86 5.03 -17.35
C GLN A 131 4.38 5.16 -17.27
N GLN A 132 4.98 4.94 -16.11
CA GLN A 132 6.42 4.98 -15.87
C GLN A 132 7.16 3.68 -16.25
N GLY A 133 6.48 2.74 -16.91
CA GLY A 133 7.11 1.58 -17.54
C GLY A 133 7.07 0.28 -16.75
N ILE A 134 6.40 0.23 -15.60
CA ILE A 134 6.06 -1.06 -14.97
C ILE A 134 5.19 -1.86 -15.95
N ASN A 135 5.44 -3.16 -16.01
CA ASN A 135 4.65 -4.08 -16.83
C ASN A 135 3.73 -4.97 -16.00
N ARG A 136 4.11 -5.28 -14.75
CA ARG A 136 3.37 -6.18 -13.87
C ARG A 136 3.31 -5.63 -12.45
N ILE A 137 2.11 -5.59 -11.90
CA ILE A 137 1.87 -5.23 -10.50
C ILE A 137 1.23 -6.42 -9.79
N VAL A 138 1.72 -6.70 -8.58
CA VAL A 138 1.23 -7.78 -7.72
C VAL A 138 0.58 -7.18 -6.48
N ILE A 139 -0.47 -7.82 -5.97
CA ILE A 139 -1.03 -7.60 -4.64
C ILE A 139 -1.04 -8.97 -3.95
N ARG A 140 -0.57 -9.02 -2.70
CA ARG A 140 -0.57 -10.24 -1.89
C ARG A 140 -1.37 -10.02 -0.62
N ASN A 141 -2.20 -10.98 -0.24
CA ASN A 141 -2.95 -10.91 1.01
C ASN A 141 -3.18 -12.31 1.60
N ASP A 142 -3.28 -12.38 2.92
CA ASP A 142 -3.80 -13.57 3.61
C ASP A 142 -5.17 -13.95 3.03
N THR A 143 -5.41 -15.22 2.75
CA THR A 143 -6.69 -15.71 2.17
C THR A 143 -7.90 -15.36 3.06
N ARG A 144 -7.68 -15.15 4.35
CA ARG A 144 -8.69 -14.73 5.34
C ARG A 144 -8.98 -13.22 5.28
N ASN A 145 -8.08 -12.41 4.68
CA ASN A 145 -8.26 -10.96 4.53
C ASN A 145 -9.17 -10.65 3.33
N LEU A 146 -10.46 -10.93 3.49
CA LEU A 146 -11.46 -10.68 2.44
C LEU A 146 -11.56 -9.22 2.01
N PRO A 147 -11.47 -8.21 2.92
CA PRO A 147 -11.45 -6.81 2.51
C PRO A 147 -10.33 -6.49 1.52
N SER A 148 -9.10 -6.97 1.76
CA SER A 148 -7.97 -6.76 0.85
C SER A 148 -8.19 -7.48 -0.50
N ALA A 149 -8.67 -8.74 -0.46
CA ALA A 149 -9.01 -9.49 -1.68
C ALA A 149 -10.08 -8.76 -2.53
N HIS A 150 -11.08 -8.14 -1.89
CA HIS A 150 -12.10 -7.35 -2.58
C HIS A 150 -11.53 -6.10 -3.24
N VAL A 151 -10.55 -5.43 -2.63
CA VAL A 151 -9.86 -4.30 -3.28
C VAL A 151 -9.15 -4.77 -4.54
N ALA A 152 -8.33 -5.82 -4.45
CA ALA A 152 -7.61 -6.36 -5.60
C ALA A 152 -8.59 -6.73 -6.75
N LYS A 153 -9.66 -7.45 -6.43
CA LYS A 153 -10.69 -7.84 -7.41
C LYS A 153 -11.38 -6.65 -8.06
N ARG A 154 -11.78 -5.62 -7.27
CA ARG A 154 -12.44 -4.41 -7.78
C ARG A 154 -11.52 -3.53 -8.61
N CYS A 155 -10.22 -3.57 -8.34
CA CYS A 155 -9.21 -2.94 -9.19
C CYS A 155 -8.92 -3.71 -10.48
N GLY A 156 -9.55 -4.88 -10.70
CA GLY A 156 -9.39 -5.69 -11.91
C GLY A 156 -8.14 -6.56 -11.91
N TYR A 157 -7.58 -6.88 -10.73
CA TYR A 157 -6.50 -7.85 -10.61
C TYR A 157 -7.03 -9.28 -10.78
N ILE A 158 -6.25 -10.13 -11.41
CA ILE A 158 -6.53 -11.55 -11.62
C ILE A 158 -5.88 -12.36 -10.51
N LEU A 159 -6.62 -13.26 -9.88
CA LEU A 159 -6.07 -14.22 -8.93
C LEU A 159 -5.30 -15.31 -9.72
N GLU A 160 -3.98 -15.32 -9.58
CA GLU A 160 -3.12 -16.30 -10.23
C GLU A 160 -3.04 -17.62 -9.45
N GLY A 161 -3.23 -17.55 -8.14
CA GLY A 161 -3.20 -18.74 -7.29
C GLY A 161 -3.10 -18.42 -5.82
N VAL A 162 -2.98 -19.47 -5.04
CA VAL A 162 -2.81 -19.45 -3.59
C VAL A 162 -1.51 -20.16 -3.23
N MET A 163 -0.63 -19.46 -2.54
CA MET A 163 0.55 -20.05 -1.93
C MET A 163 0.13 -20.64 -0.57
N ARG A 164 0.20 -21.98 -0.46
CA ARG A 164 -0.24 -22.65 0.77
C ARG A 164 0.84 -22.59 1.83
N GLN A 165 0.48 -22.17 3.04
CA GLN A 165 1.33 -22.15 4.22
C GLN A 165 2.69 -21.48 3.98
N ASP A 166 2.68 -20.38 3.22
CA ASP A 166 3.90 -19.67 2.77
C ASP A 166 4.40 -18.61 3.77
N ALA A 167 3.59 -18.27 4.76
CA ALA A 167 3.96 -17.28 5.76
C ALA A 167 3.33 -17.58 7.12
N TRP A 168 3.95 -17.02 8.16
CA TRP A 168 3.44 -17.08 9.54
C TRP A 168 2.52 -15.89 9.82
N SER A 169 1.38 -16.15 10.47
CA SER A 169 0.49 -15.11 10.98
C SER A 169 0.81 -14.84 12.45
N GLU A 170 1.38 -13.69 12.76
CA GLU A 170 1.68 -13.31 14.14
C GLU A 170 0.42 -13.16 15.00
N TYR A 171 -0.65 -12.69 14.41
CA TYR A 171 -1.91 -12.53 15.14
C TYR A 171 -2.62 -13.85 15.41
N HIS A 172 -2.72 -14.72 14.40
CA HIS A 172 -3.42 -16.01 14.54
C HIS A 172 -2.54 -17.12 15.10
N GLN A 173 -1.21 -16.90 15.19
CA GLN A 173 -0.22 -17.88 15.64
C GLN A 173 -0.29 -19.20 14.84
N ASP A 174 -0.43 -19.09 13.51
CA ASP A 174 -0.52 -20.21 12.58
C ASP A 174 0.17 -19.92 11.24
N LEU A 175 0.35 -20.97 10.42
CA LEU A 175 0.75 -20.82 9.04
C LEU A 175 -0.45 -20.37 8.21
N ARG A 176 -0.25 -19.30 7.40
CA ARG A 176 -1.28 -18.73 6.54
C ARG A 176 -1.06 -19.07 5.06
N ASP A 177 -2.14 -19.11 4.34
CA ASP A 177 -2.13 -19.15 2.88
C ASP A 177 -2.18 -17.74 2.32
N THR A 178 -1.47 -17.47 1.22
CA THR A 178 -1.41 -16.16 0.58
C THR A 178 -2.01 -16.19 -0.83
N ASN A 179 -3.00 -15.34 -1.08
CA ASN A 179 -3.48 -15.04 -2.42
C ASN A 179 -2.44 -14.23 -3.19
N ILE A 180 -2.21 -14.59 -4.45
CA ILE A 180 -1.38 -13.83 -5.40
C ILE A 180 -2.29 -13.26 -6.48
N TRP A 181 -2.48 -11.96 -6.44
CA TRP A 181 -3.23 -11.21 -7.45
C TRP A 181 -2.26 -10.46 -8.35
N SER A 182 -2.54 -10.40 -9.64
CA SER A 182 -1.71 -9.63 -10.55
C SER A 182 -2.51 -8.87 -11.59
N LYS A 183 -1.86 -7.82 -12.12
CA LYS A 183 -2.33 -7.06 -13.28
C LYS A 183 -1.14 -6.70 -14.14
N ILE A 184 -1.25 -6.89 -15.45
CA ILE A 184 -0.22 -6.49 -16.40
C ILE A 184 -0.66 -5.25 -17.18
N LYS A 185 0.31 -4.53 -17.74
CA LYS A 185 0.06 -3.29 -18.51
C LYS A 185 -0.93 -3.51 -19.67
N ALA A 186 -0.92 -4.69 -20.30
CA ALA A 186 -1.85 -5.03 -21.36
C ALA A 186 -3.32 -5.11 -20.87
N ASP A 187 -3.55 -5.55 -19.62
CA ASP A 187 -4.90 -5.60 -19.03
C ASP A 187 -5.41 -4.19 -18.70
N TRP A 188 -4.49 -3.32 -18.23
CA TRP A 188 -4.82 -1.92 -17.93
C TRP A 188 -5.27 -1.13 -19.17
N GLY A 189 -4.70 -1.43 -20.36
CA GLY A 189 -5.12 -0.83 -21.63
C GLY A 189 -6.54 -1.20 -22.06
N ARG A 190 -6.96 -2.43 -21.79
CA ARG A 190 -8.30 -2.96 -22.20
C ARG A 190 -9.47 -2.39 -21.40
N GLN A 191 -9.25 -1.81 -20.23
CA GLN A 191 -10.31 -1.21 -19.41
C GLN A 191 -10.72 0.20 -19.88
N LYS A 192 -10.09 0.72 -20.94
CA LYS A 192 -10.37 2.04 -21.51
C LYS A 192 -11.21 2.00 -22.80
N GLU A 193 -11.50 0.82 -23.32
CA GLU A 193 -12.43 0.58 -24.42
C GLU A 193 -13.83 0.20 -23.86
#